data_9ae55d32c5988ca298f679b78671c07f
#
_entry.id   9ae55d32c5988ca298f679b78671c07f
#
_cell.length_a   1.000
_cell.length_b   1.000
_cell.length_c   1.000
_cell.angle_alpha   90.00
_cell.angle_beta   90.00
_cell.angle_gamma   90.00
#
_symmetry.space_group_name_H-M   'P 1'
#
loop_
_entity.id
_entity.type
_entity.pdbx_description
1 polymer ?
#
loop_
_entity_poly.entity_id
_entity_poly.type
_entity_poly.pdbx_seq_one_letter_code
_entity_poly.pdbx_strand_id
1 'polypeptide(L)'
;MFVLSGECEKLIAYSKSHGECEITPETVDFVACPDLSEEAFALSNAILSGDRAAALDALSKAKNRREEPIALLYSVSKVMSDMLSVATYASAGMTKQEISKKLKMHEYKTGLYMRAAGNDTAKLERSINRCLEADLAMKSSTLGYIALERLICG
;
A
#
# COMPACT_ATOMS: atom_id res chain seq x y z
N MET A 1 -13.17 20.12 -4.01
CA MET A 1 -12.50 21.00 -4.99
C MET A 1 -11.03 21.27 -4.64
N PHE A 2 -10.65 21.42 -3.36
CA PHE A 2 -9.26 21.67 -2.92
C PHE A 2 -8.28 20.51 -3.12
N VAL A 3 -8.72 19.26 -3.05
CA VAL A 3 -7.83 18.07 -3.22
C VAL A 3 -7.30 18.00 -4.65
N LEU A 4 -8.15 18.20 -5.65
CA LEU A 4 -7.74 18.14 -7.07
C LEU A 4 -6.72 19.23 -7.42
N SER A 5 -6.85 20.44 -6.85
CA SER A 5 -5.90 21.53 -7.04
C SER A 5 -4.52 21.17 -6.46
N GLY A 6 -4.47 20.57 -5.26
CA GLY A 6 -3.23 20.15 -4.64
C GLY A 6 -2.51 19.04 -5.43
N GLU A 7 -3.26 18.08 -5.99
CA GLU A 7 -2.67 17.03 -6.83
C GLU A 7 -2.11 17.59 -8.15
N CYS A 8 -2.80 18.56 -8.76
CA CYS A 8 -2.27 19.27 -9.95
C CYS A 8 -0.99 20.06 -9.64
N GLU A 9 -0.92 20.71 -8.48
CA GLU A 9 0.29 21.45 -8.06
C GLU A 9 1.48 20.49 -7.86
N LYS A 10 1.26 19.32 -7.27
CA LYS A 10 2.30 18.29 -7.13
C LYS A 10 2.81 17.80 -8.49
N LEU A 11 1.90 17.52 -9.42
CA LEU A 11 2.25 17.09 -10.78
C LEU A 11 3.11 18.16 -11.50
N ILE A 12 2.71 19.41 -11.41
CA ILE A 12 3.46 20.53 -12.01
C ILE A 12 4.84 20.68 -11.37
N ALA A 13 4.93 20.57 -10.05
CA ALA A 13 6.19 20.67 -9.33
C ALA A 13 7.14 19.52 -9.69
N TYR A 14 6.60 18.30 -9.79
CA TYR A 14 7.36 17.11 -10.20
C TYR A 14 7.92 17.25 -11.62
N SER A 15 7.06 17.58 -12.60
CA SER A 15 7.49 17.75 -14.00
C SER A 15 8.55 18.84 -14.16
N LYS A 16 8.39 19.95 -13.45
CA LYS A 16 9.41 21.02 -13.44
C LYS A 16 10.75 20.58 -12.85
N SER A 17 10.75 19.78 -11.80
CA SER A 17 11.98 19.29 -11.15
C SER A 17 12.74 18.27 -11.99
N HIS A 18 12.05 17.57 -12.90
CA HIS A 18 12.64 16.56 -13.77
C HIS A 18 12.85 17.06 -15.22
N GLY A 19 12.56 18.34 -15.48
CA GLY A 19 12.75 18.94 -16.81
C GLY A 19 11.76 18.43 -17.87
N GLU A 20 10.67 17.80 -17.43
CA GLU A 20 9.61 17.34 -18.31
C GLU A 20 8.66 18.49 -18.65
N CYS A 21 8.45 18.74 -19.94
CA CYS A 21 7.54 19.80 -20.41
C CYS A 21 6.08 19.33 -20.52
N GLU A 22 5.82 18.04 -20.37
CA GLU A 22 4.51 17.42 -20.57
C GLU A 22 4.19 16.46 -19.43
N ILE A 23 2.97 16.56 -18.89
CA ILE A 23 2.48 15.62 -17.87
C ILE A 23 1.91 14.41 -18.60
N THR A 24 2.63 13.30 -18.55
CA THR A 24 2.18 12.03 -19.17
C THR A 24 1.28 11.25 -18.22
N PRO A 25 0.47 10.29 -18.73
CA PRO A 25 -0.31 9.39 -17.87
C PRO A 25 0.57 8.66 -16.84
N GLU A 26 1.81 8.31 -17.22
CA GLU A 26 2.76 7.66 -16.32
C GLU A 26 3.20 8.59 -15.18
N THR A 27 3.37 9.89 -15.47
CA THR A 27 3.66 10.91 -14.44
C THR A 27 2.46 11.08 -13.50
N VAL A 28 1.24 11.05 -14.03
CA VAL A 28 0.02 11.09 -13.22
C VAL A 28 -0.07 9.86 -12.31
N ASP A 29 0.14 8.66 -12.85
CA ASP A 29 0.12 7.41 -12.08
C ASP A 29 1.22 7.37 -11.00
N PHE A 30 2.33 8.05 -11.24
CA PHE A 30 3.44 8.12 -10.29
C PHE A 30 3.19 9.12 -9.16
N VAL A 31 2.72 10.34 -9.49
CA VAL A 31 2.61 11.46 -8.53
C VAL A 31 1.25 11.49 -7.85
N ALA A 32 0.18 11.21 -8.60
CA ALA A 32 -1.20 11.19 -8.13
C ALA A 32 -1.66 9.76 -7.78
N CYS A 33 -0.75 8.87 -7.33
CA CYS A 33 -1.11 7.50 -6.98
C CYS A 33 -2.09 7.51 -5.78
N PRO A 34 -3.42 7.49 -6.04
CA PRO A 34 -4.42 7.69 -4.99
C PRO A 34 -4.53 6.49 -4.03
N ASP A 35 -3.83 5.40 -4.32
CA ASP A 35 -4.04 4.09 -3.69
C ASP A 35 -2.97 3.67 -2.68
N LEU A 36 -1.95 4.49 -2.46
CA LEU A 36 -1.00 4.26 -1.38
C LEU A 36 -1.07 5.46 -0.44
N SER A 37 -1.96 5.40 0.53
CA SER A 37 -1.68 6.20 1.71
C SER A 37 -0.30 5.74 2.21
N GLU A 38 0.60 6.67 2.47
CA GLU A 38 1.93 6.36 3.04
C GLU A 38 1.77 5.48 4.27
N GLU A 39 0.68 5.68 5.02
CA GLU A 39 0.30 4.93 6.20
C GLU A 39 -0.05 3.47 5.90
N ALA A 40 -0.82 3.20 4.85
CA ALA A 40 -1.19 1.83 4.49
C ALA A 40 0.05 1.03 4.06
N PHE A 41 0.98 1.65 3.33
CA PHE A 41 2.24 1.01 2.95
C PHE A 41 3.15 0.82 4.17
N ALA A 42 3.31 1.83 5.01
CA ALA A 42 4.10 1.75 6.23
C ALA A 42 3.54 0.69 7.19
N LEU A 43 2.22 0.66 7.37
CA LEU A 43 1.52 -0.32 8.19
C LEU A 43 1.70 -1.75 7.63
N SER A 44 1.57 -1.93 6.30
CA SER A 44 1.76 -3.23 5.66
C SER A 44 3.19 -3.75 5.84
N ASN A 45 4.20 -2.89 5.65
CA ASN A 45 5.60 -3.24 5.86
C ASN A 45 5.90 -3.59 7.31
N ALA A 46 5.38 -2.83 8.26
CA ALA A 46 5.58 -3.07 9.68
C ALA A 46 4.93 -4.41 10.12
N ILE A 47 3.74 -4.72 9.62
CA ILE A 47 3.10 -6.03 9.86
C ILE A 47 3.93 -7.17 9.26
N LEU A 48 4.41 -7.01 8.04
CA LEU A 48 5.23 -8.01 7.36
C LEU A 48 6.60 -8.19 8.02
N SER A 49 7.23 -7.14 8.52
CA SER A 49 8.48 -7.25 9.28
C SER A 49 8.30 -7.77 10.69
N GLY A 50 7.06 -7.74 11.23
CA GLY A 50 6.76 -8.08 12.63
C GLY A 50 7.13 -6.95 13.60
N ASP A 51 7.38 -5.75 13.08
CA ASP A 51 7.65 -4.56 13.90
C ASP A 51 6.35 -3.95 14.40
N ARG A 52 5.92 -4.44 15.58
CA ARG A 52 4.69 -3.99 16.22
C ARG A 52 4.71 -2.50 16.60
N ALA A 53 5.88 -1.99 16.99
CA ALA A 53 6.00 -0.59 17.37
C ALA A 53 5.78 0.34 16.17
N ALA A 54 6.44 0.05 15.05
CA ALA A 54 6.24 0.77 13.80
C ALA A 54 4.81 0.63 13.26
N ALA A 55 4.19 -0.56 13.41
CA ALA A 55 2.81 -0.78 12.98
C ALA A 55 1.81 0.04 13.80
N LEU A 56 1.97 0.12 15.11
CA LEU A 56 1.12 0.94 15.99
C LEU A 56 1.34 2.44 15.76
N ASP A 57 2.55 2.88 15.46
CA ASP A 57 2.84 4.27 15.10
C ASP A 57 2.14 4.65 13.77
N ALA A 58 2.24 3.81 12.75
CA ALA A 58 1.54 4.01 11.48
C ALA A 58 0.02 4.06 11.67
N LEU A 59 -0.54 3.15 12.49
CA LEU A 59 -1.96 3.13 12.82
C LEU A 59 -2.37 4.40 13.57
N SER A 60 -1.55 4.89 14.50
CA SER A 60 -1.80 6.13 15.24
C SER A 60 -1.83 7.35 14.32
N LYS A 61 -0.94 7.41 13.33
CA LYS A 61 -0.92 8.48 12.32
C LYS A 61 -2.20 8.46 11.47
N ALA A 62 -2.63 7.30 11.00
CA ALA A 62 -3.88 7.14 10.26
C ALA A 62 -5.09 7.56 11.11
N LYS A 63 -5.12 7.17 12.39
CA LYS A 63 -6.15 7.57 13.34
C LYS A 63 -6.19 9.09 13.56
N ASN A 64 -5.05 9.74 13.67
CA ASN A 64 -4.95 11.20 13.81
C ASN A 64 -5.42 11.95 12.56
N ARG A 65 -5.28 11.35 11.38
CA ARG A 65 -5.83 11.87 10.11
C ARG A 65 -7.31 11.55 9.93
N ARG A 66 -7.92 10.84 10.88
CA ARG A 66 -9.33 10.42 10.85
C ARG A 66 -9.67 9.53 9.63
N GLU A 67 -8.72 8.70 9.20
CA GLU A 67 -8.99 7.72 8.16
C GLU A 67 -10.03 6.72 8.64
N GLU A 68 -10.96 6.35 7.78
CA GLU A 68 -11.95 5.33 8.10
C GLU A 68 -11.28 3.96 8.27
N PRO A 69 -11.49 3.23 9.40
CA PRO A 69 -10.83 1.96 9.66
C PRO A 69 -11.00 0.91 8.56
N ILE A 70 -12.20 0.86 7.95
CA ILE A 70 -12.50 -0.06 6.85
C ILE A 70 -11.72 0.32 5.60
N ALA A 71 -11.61 1.62 5.28
CA ALA A 71 -10.86 2.12 4.15
C ALA A 71 -9.35 1.85 4.32
N LEU A 72 -8.83 2.05 5.54
CA LEU A 72 -7.43 1.73 5.86
C LEU A 72 -7.15 0.22 5.73
N LEU A 73 -8.03 -0.63 6.27
CA LEU A 73 -7.90 -2.09 6.14
C LEU A 73 -7.93 -2.52 4.68
N TYR A 74 -8.83 -1.94 3.87
CA TYR A 74 -8.88 -2.21 2.43
C TYR A 74 -7.56 -1.82 1.75
N SER A 75 -7.02 -0.63 2.04
CA SER A 75 -5.75 -0.17 1.48
C SER A 75 -4.59 -1.08 1.87
N VAL A 76 -4.51 -1.51 3.14
CA VAL A 76 -3.51 -2.48 3.64
C VAL A 76 -3.64 -3.82 2.92
N SER A 77 -4.86 -4.35 2.80
CA SER A 77 -5.13 -5.62 2.12
C SER A 77 -4.75 -5.57 0.65
N LYS A 78 -5.03 -4.45 -0.02
CA LYS A 78 -4.66 -4.22 -1.42
C LYS A 78 -3.14 -4.18 -1.59
N VAL A 79 -2.42 -3.45 -0.73
CA VAL A 79 -0.96 -3.40 -0.75
C VAL A 79 -0.37 -4.80 -0.59
N MET A 80 -0.84 -5.60 0.38
CA MET A 80 -0.36 -6.96 0.61
C MET A 80 -0.67 -7.90 -0.57
N SER A 81 -1.85 -7.76 -1.19
CA SER A 81 -2.24 -8.55 -2.37
C SER A 81 -1.38 -8.20 -3.60
N ASP A 82 -1.11 -6.92 -3.79
CA ASP A 82 -0.21 -6.45 -4.84
C ASP A 82 1.22 -6.98 -4.61
N MET A 83 1.72 -6.93 -3.36
CA MET A 83 3.02 -7.50 -2.98
C MET A 83 3.08 -9.01 -3.25
N LEU A 84 2.02 -9.75 -2.91
CA LEU A 84 1.94 -11.20 -3.17
C LEU A 84 1.99 -11.48 -4.67
N SER A 85 1.24 -10.71 -5.47
CA SER A 85 1.27 -10.84 -6.94
C SER A 85 2.67 -10.59 -7.50
N VAL A 86 3.34 -9.54 -7.03
CA VAL A 86 4.71 -9.21 -7.43
C VAL A 86 5.69 -10.33 -7.02
N ALA A 87 5.61 -10.82 -5.78
CA ALA A 87 6.45 -11.91 -5.29
C ALA A 87 6.26 -13.21 -6.07
N THR A 88 5.00 -13.55 -6.39
CA THR A 88 4.67 -14.75 -7.18
C THR A 88 5.28 -14.67 -8.58
N TYR A 89 5.16 -13.54 -9.26
CA TYR A 89 5.78 -13.39 -10.58
C TYR A 89 7.31 -13.33 -10.52
N ALA A 90 7.87 -12.71 -9.50
CA ALA A 90 9.32 -12.69 -9.28
C ALA A 90 9.86 -14.11 -9.04
N SER A 91 9.16 -14.93 -8.24
CA SER A 91 9.49 -16.34 -8.02
C SER A 91 9.39 -17.19 -9.28
N ALA A 92 8.54 -16.80 -10.23
CA ALA A 92 8.44 -17.40 -11.56
C ALA A 92 9.56 -16.94 -12.52
N GLY A 93 10.52 -16.14 -12.06
CA GLY A 93 11.66 -15.66 -12.84
C GLY A 93 11.39 -14.44 -13.71
N MET A 94 10.25 -13.78 -13.55
CA MET A 94 9.93 -12.56 -14.31
C MET A 94 10.76 -11.37 -13.82
N THR A 95 11.21 -10.57 -14.77
CA THR A 95 11.93 -9.32 -14.49
C THR A 95 10.99 -8.24 -13.94
N LYS A 96 11.56 -7.24 -13.25
CA LYS A 96 10.79 -6.08 -12.75
C LYS A 96 9.95 -5.41 -13.84
N GLN A 97 10.51 -5.26 -15.05
CA GLN A 97 9.81 -4.63 -16.16
C GLN A 97 8.63 -5.46 -16.68
N GLU A 98 8.79 -6.77 -16.77
CA GLU A 98 7.72 -7.68 -17.19
C GLU A 98 6.58 -7.69 -16.16
N ILE A 99 6.91 -7.72 -14.87
CA ILE A 99 5.93 -7.64 -13.77
C ILE A 99 5.17 -6.32 -13.83
N SER A 100 5.90 -5.20 -13.97
CA SER A 100 5.33 -3.85 -14.10
C SER A 100 4.30 -3.78 -15.22
N LYS A 101 4.66 -4.25 -16.41
CA LYS A 101 3.75 -4.30 -17.58
C LYS A 101 2.54 -5.20 -17.35
N LYS A 102 2.76 -6.39 -16.77
CA LYS A 102 1.71 -7.39 -16.54
C LYS A 102 0.68 -6.93 -15.51
N LEU A 103 1.14 -6.31 -14.42
CA LEU A 103 0.29 -5.79 -13.35
C LEU A 103 -0.21 -4.36 -13.62
N LYS A 104 0.22 -3.74 -14.74
CA LYS A 104 -0.05 -2.32 -15.04
C LYS A 104 0.34 -1.41 -13.88
N MET A 105 1.47 -1.70 -13.26
CA MET A 105 1.99 -1.01 -12.09
C MET A 105 3.28 -0.27 -12.48
N HIS A 106 3.49 0.92 -11.95
CA HIS A 106 4.71 1.68 -12.22
C HIS A 106 5.96 0.91 -11.75
N GLU A 107 7.05 0.93 -12.53
CA GLU A 107 8.28 0.16 -12.24
C GLU A 107 8.88 0.47 -10.86
N TYR A 108 8.79 1.72 -10.41
CA TYR A 108 9.25 2.12 -9.07
C TYR A 108 8.47 1.38 -7.99
N LYS A 109 7.12 1.39 -8.09
CA LYS A 109 6.22 0.68 -7.15
C LYS A 109 6.48 -0.83 -7.18
N THR A 110 6.65 -1.41 -8.36
CA THR A 110 7.02 -2.82 -8.53
C THR A 110 8.34 -3.14 -7.81
N GLY A 111 9.37 -2.30 -7.99
CA GLY A 111 10.66 -2.49 -7.32
C GLY A 111 10.58 -2.33 -5.80
N LEU A 112 9.73 -1.44 -5.31
CA LEU A 112 9.47 -1.26 -3.89
C LEU A 112 8.80 -2.50 -3.29
N TYR A 113 7.78 -3.03 -3.98
CA TYR A 113 7.04 -4.22 -3.56
C TYR A 113 7.89 -5.50 -3.63
N MET A 114 8.74 -5.65 -4.64
CA MET A 114 9.71 -6.76 -4.70
C MET A 114 10.63 -6.78 -3.47
N ARG A 115 11.12 -5.62 -3.06
CA ARG A 115 12.00 -5.53 -1.87
C ARG A 115 11.24 -5.80 -0.57
N ALA A 116 10.03 -5.25 -0.44
CA ALA A 116 9.21 -5.38 0.76
C ALA A 116 8.64 -6.81 0.94
N ALA A 117 8.21 -7.43 -0.15
CA ALA A 117 7.66 -8.78 -0.14
C ALA A 117 8.71 -9.85 0.20
N GLY A 118 9.97 -9.63 -0.18
CA GLY A 118 10.99 -10.67 -0.08
C GLY A 118 10.60 -11.93 -0.85
N ASN A 119 11.04 -13.09 -0.37
CA ASN A 119 10.75 -14.40 -0.97
C ASN A 119 9.70 -15.21 -0.18
N ASP A 120 9.10 -14.66 0.87
CA ASP A 120 8.17 -15.38 1.74
C ASP A 120 6.71 -15.10 1.38
N THR A 121 6.22 -15.74 0.33
CA THR A 121 4.81 -15.65 -0.09
C THR A 121 3.86 -16.21 0.97
N ALA A 122 4.26 -17.23 1.73
CA ALA A 122 3.43 -17.80 2.79
C ALA A 122 3.17 -16.81 3.94
N LYS A 123 4.11 -15.92 4.20
CA LYS A 123 3.92 -14.84 5.18
C LYS A 123 2.91 -13.81 4.68
N LEU A 124 2.99 -13.42 3.41
CA LEU A 124 2.02 -12.53 2.77
C LEU A 124 0.61 -13.13 2.78
N GLU A 125 0.45 -14.40 2.42
CA GLU A 125 -0.83 -15.10 2.46
C GLU A 125 -1.43 -15.13 3.86
N ARG A 126 -0.63 -15.45 4.88
CA ARG A 126 -1.08 -15.39 6.28
C ARG A 126 -1.52 -13.99 6.69
N SER A 127 -0.79 -12.95 6.28
CA SER A 127 -1.13 -11.57 6.59
C SER A 127 -2.43 -11.13 5.89
N ILE A 128 -2.67 -11.56 4.66
CA ILE A 128 -3.92 -11.31 3.92
C ILE A 128 -5.10 -12.02 4.61
N ASN A 129 -4.93 -13.26 5.04
CA ASN A 129 -5.96 -13.98 5.79
C ASN A 129 -6.32 -13.27 7.10
N ARG A 130 -5.32 -12.73 7.82
CA ARG A 130 -5.57 -11.91 9.01
C ARG A 130 -6.31 -10.60 8.69
N CYS A 131 -6.06 -9.99 7.53
CA CYS A 131 -6.85 -8.85 7.08
C CYS A 131 -8.31 -9.23 6.82
N LEU A 132 -8.56 -10.44 6.25
CA LEU A 132 -9.92 -10.96 6.08
C LEU A 132 -10.64 -11.17 7.42
N GLU A 133 -9.95 -11.75 8.42
CA GLU A 133 -10.49 -11.90 9.77
C GLU A 133 -10.83 -10.55 10.41
N ALA A 134 -9.97 -9.53 10.22
CA ALA A 134 -10.24 -8.18 10.69
C ALA A 134 -11.44 -7.53 9.98
N ASP A 135 -11.60 -7.75 8.66
CA ASP A 135 -12.76 -7.29 7.89
C ASP A 135 -14.07 -7.90 8.40
N LEU A 136 -14.08 -9.21 8.62
CA LEU A 136 -15.24 -9.90 9.19
C LEU A 136 -15.58 -9.39 10.61
N ALA A 137 -14.56 -9.13 11.43
CA ALA A 137 -14.75 -8.58 12.77
C ALA A 137 -15.33 -7.15 12.73
N MET A 138 -14.87 -6.31 11.79
CA MET A 138 -15.42 -4.96 11.61
C MET A 138 -16.87 -4.97 11.11
N LYS A 139 -17.22 -5.90 10.23
CA LYS A 139 -18.59 -6.03 9.71
C LYS A 139 -19.59 -6.62 10.70
N SER A 140 -19.12 -7.47 11.60
CA SER A 140 -19.95 -8.12 12.63
C SER A 140 -20.07 -7.32 13.92
N SER A 141 -19.24 -6.28 14.13
CA SER A 141 -19.17 -5.51 15.36
C SER A 141 -18.65 -4.10 15.11
N THR A 142 -18.85 -3.20 16.08
CA THR A 142 -18.37 -1.80 16.02
C THR A 142 -16.88 -1.66 16.40
N LEU A 143 -16.06 -2.70 16.13
CA LEU A 143 -14.68 -2.73 16.62
C LEU A 143 -13.71 -1.78 15.90
N GLY A 144 -14.02 -1.32 14.69
CA GLY A 144 -13.24 -0.30 13.97
C GLY A 144 -11.72 -0.47 14.13
N TYR A 145 -11.06 0.53 14.72
CA TYR A 145 -9.62 0.52 14.97
C TYR A 145 -9.13 -0.63 15.85
N ILE A 146 -9.98 -1.16 16.77
CA ILE A 146 -9.59 -2.30 17.62
C ILE A 146 -9.32 -3.54 16.78
N ALA A 147 -10.03 -3.74 15.66
CA ALA A 147 -9.76 -4.85 14.76
C ALA A 147 -8.38 -4.70 14.07
N LEU A 148 -7.97 -3.47 13.74
CA LEU A 148 -6.62 -3.18 13.21
C LEU A 148 -5.53 -3.38 14.28
N GLU A 149 -5.78 -2.97 15.52
CA GLU A 149 -4.86 -3.23 16.64
C GLU A 149 -4.67 -4.74 16.86
N ARG A 150 -5.76 -5.54 16.80
CA ARG A 150 -5.68 -7.01 16.85
C ARG A 150 -4.90 -7.60 15.66
N LEU A 151 -5.08 -7.04 14.47
CA LEU A 151 -4.31 -7.44 13.29
C LEU A 151 -2.81 -7.24 13.51
N ILE A 152 -2.40 -6.22 14.24
CA ILE A 152 -1.00 -5.91 14.54
C ILE A 152 -0.45 -6.81 15.65
N CYS A 153 -1.23 -7.02 16.70
CA CYS A 153 -0.77 -7.69 17.93
C CYS A 153 -0.89 -9.22 17.91
N GLY A 154 -1.82 -9.74 17.13
CA GLY A 154 -2.06 -11.19 17.00
C GLY A 154 -1.23 -11.81 15.91
#